data_50db310affb563a4e04b848102495ed9
#
_entry.id   50db310affb563a4e04b848102495ed9
#
_cell.length_a   1.000
_cell.length_b   1.000
_cell.length_c   1.000
_cell.angle_alpha   90.00
_cell.angle_beta   90.00
_cell.angle_gamma   90.00
#
_symmetry.space_group_name_H-M   'P 1'
#
loop_
_entity.id
_entity.type
_entity.pdbx_description
1 polymer ?
#
loop_
_entity_poly.entity_id
_entity_poly.type
_entity_poly.pdbx_seq_one_letter_code
_entity_poly.pdbx_strand_id
1 'polypeptide(L)'
;MPVLAGELTTSGTRLIAMLADAEGVSVLADRCDLTSVPVTTLAIPPRALIYTSYAAQYIPLLSQSLIESLSVLEPAAVVHIEPCYEHCEGKTLLGLMRRRYIQVNDYNTNLVTVLREQCKRGAIEIVEERPAVFGSNPLLAASVIVWRPLGRR
;
A
#
# COMPACT_ATOMS: atom_id res chain seq x y z
N MET A 1 -14.96 14.21 -7.57
CA MET A 1 -13.79 14.09 -6.69
C MET A 1 -12.58 13.80 -7.57
N PRO A 2 -11.49 14.58 -7.47
CA PRO A 2 -10.32 14.33 -8.31
C PRO A 2 -9.69 12.98 -7.94
N VAL A 3 -9.20 12.26 -8.96
CA VAL A 3 -8.41 11.04 -8.79
C VAL A 3 -6.95 11.43 -8.98
N LEU A 4 -6.11 11.08 -8.00
CA LEU A 4 -4.67 11.26 -8.04
C LEU A 4 -4.02 9.89 -8.14
N ALA A 5 -3.10 9.70 -9.08
CA ALA A 5 -2.42 8.43 -9.28
C ALA A 5 -0.91 8.60 -9.14
N GLY A 6 -0.34 7.87 -8.20
CA GLY A 6 1.10 7.82 -7.98
C GLY A 6 1.73 6.60 -8.66
N GLU A 7 2.81 6.80 -9.39
CA GLU A 7 3.54 5.74 -10.08
C GLU A 7 5.05 5.97 -9.97
N LEU A 8 5.82 4.90 -9.79
CA LEU A 8 7.27 5.01 -9.59
C LEU A 8 8.02 5.50 -10.84
N THR A 9 7.55 5.10 -12.03
CA THR A 9 8.25 5.34 -13.30
C THR A 9 7.58 6.41 -14.16
N THR A 10 8.39 7.16 -14.91
CA THR A 10 7.86 8.13 -15.88
C THR A 10 7.02 7.46 -16.98
N SER A 11 7.37 6.24 -17.38
CA SER A 11 6.59 5.49 -18.38
C SER A 11 5.23 5.05 -17.83
N GLY A 12 5.17 4.61 -16.58
CA GLY A 12 3.93 4.28 -15.90
C GLY A 12 3.02 5.50 -15.72
N THR A 13 3.58 6.64 -15.32
CA THR A 13 2.84 7.91 -15.22
C THR A 13 2.21 8.30 -16.57
N ARG A 14 2.97 8.17 -17.67
CA ARG A 14 2.43 8.42 -19.02
C ARG A 14 1.34 7.45 -19.42
N LEU A 15 1.51 6.17 -19.11
CA LEU A 15 0.50 5.15 -19.40
C LEU A 15 -0.81 5.43 -18.66
N ILE A 16 -0.75 5.83 -17.39
CA ILE A 16 -1.93 6.22 -16.61
C ILE A 16 -2.64 7.41 -17.30
N ALA A 17 -1.91 8.44 -17.71
CA ALA A 17 -2.50 9.58 -18.41
C ALA A 17 -3.18 9.18 -19.73
N MET A 18 -2.52 8.32 -20.54
CA MET A 18 -3.08 7.83 -21.80
C MET A 18 -4.35 6.98 -21.57
N LEU A 19 -4.38 6.14 -20.55
CA LEU A 19 -5.56 5.34 -20.20
C LEU A 19 -6.69 6.23 -19.70
N ALA A 20 -6.38 7.23 -18.87
CA ALA A 20 -7.37 8.19 -18.38
C ALA A 20 -8.04 8.95 -19.54
N ASP A 21 -7.24 9.42 -20.50
CA ASP A 21 -7.77 10.09 -21.72
C ASP A 21 -8.64 9.15 -22.54
N ALA A 22 -8.22 7.90 -22.74
CA ALA A 22 -8.97 6.91 -23.52
C ALA A 22 -10.32 6.55 -22.88
N GLU A 23 -10.37 6.51 -21.55
CA GLU A 23 -11.59 6.21 -20.78
C GLU A 23 -12.44 7.46 -20.45
N GLY A 24 -11.98 8.66 -20.82
CA GLY A 24 -12.66 9.93 -20.55
C GLY A 24 -12.74 10.27 -19.05
N VAL A 25 -11.77 9.80 -18.25
CA VAL A 25 -11.72 10.07 -16.81
C VAL A 25 -10.63 11.09 -16.47
N SER A 26 -10.90 11.97 -15.50
CA SER A 26 -9.93 12.96 -15.04
C SER A 26 -9.04 12.35 -13.97
N VAL A 27 -7.77 12.11 -14.32
CA VAL A 27 -6.73 11.62 -13.41
C VAL A 27 -5.53 12.53 -13.48
N LEU A 28 -5.05 13.01 -12.34
CA LEU A 28 -3.74 13.65 -12.23
C LEU A 28 -2.71 12.60 -11.83
N ALA A 29 -1.82 12.25 -12.76
CA ALA A 29 -0.77 11.26 -12.53
C ALA A 29 0.58 11.95 -12.30
N ASP A 30 1.32 11.53 -11.29
CA ASP A 30 2.69 12.00 -11.04
C ASP A 30 3.53 10.92 -10.38
N ARG A 31 4.81 11.19 -10.27
CA ARG A 31 5.75 10.26 -9.66
C ARG A 31 5.49 10.08 -8.17
N CYS A 32 5.48 8.82 -7.75
CA CYS A 32 5.37 8.43 -6.35
C CYS A 32 6.37 7.32 -6.06
N ASP A 33 7.20 7.54 -5.06
CA ASP A 33 8.19 6.57 -4.60
C ASP A 33 7.96 6.29 -3.11
N LEU A 34 7.42 5.12 -2.81
CA LEU A 34 7.09 4.70 -1.43
C LEU A 34 8.34 4.51 -0.55
N THR A 35 9.55 4.53 -1.12
CA THR A 35 10.81 4.47 -0.38
C THR A 35 11.39 5.84 -0.05
N SER A 36 10.85 6.90 -0.64
CA SER A 36 11.32 8.28 -0.49
C SER A 36 10.54 9.05 0.57
N VAL A 37 11.13 10.15 1.05
CA VAL A 37 10.45 11.13 1.91
C VAL A 37 10.68 12.53 1.33
N PRO A 38 9.63 13.24 0.89
CA PRO A 38 8.23 12.79 0.80
C PRO A 38 8.02 11.70 -0.25
N VAL A 39 6.99 10.89 -0.09
CA VAL A 39 6.67 9.78 -1.03
C VAL A 39 6.17 10.29 -2.39
N THR A 40 5.65 11.51 -2.45
CA THR A 40 5.12 12.13 -3.67
C THR A 40 5.19 13.65 -3.57
N THR A 41 5.20 14.30 -4.73
CA THR A 41 5.04 15.75 -4.89
C THR A 41 3.61 16.17 -5.21
N LEU A 42 2.70 15.20 -5.39
CA LEU A 42 1.28 15.48 -5.59
C LEU A 42 0.68 16.25 -4.39
N ALA A 43 -0.07 17.31 -4.69
CA ALA A 43 -0.84 18.03 -3.69
C ALA A 43 -2.07 17.19 -3.29
N ILE A 44 -1.88 16.28 -2.34
CA ILE A 44 -2.96 15.43 -1.84
C ILE A 44 -3.86 16.26 -0.92
N PRO A 45 -5.16 16.36 -1.21
CA PRO A 45 -6.07 17.12 -0.35
C PRO A 45 -6.20 16.44 1.02
N PRO A 46 -6.35 17.24 2.10
CA PRO A 46 -6.59 16.69 3.43
C PRO A 46 -7.84 15.80 3.42
N ARG A 47 -7.85 14.77 4.24
CA ARG A 47 -8.92 13.75 4.31
C ARG A 47 -9.14 12.97 3.01
N ALA A 48 -8.14 12.90 2.13
CA ALA A 48 -8.15 12.00 0.99
C ALA A 48 -8.21 10.53 1.47
N LEU A 49 -8.79 9.65 0.66
CA LEU A 49 -8.58 8.21 0.78
C LEU A 49 -7.33 7.87 -0.02
N ILE A 50 -6.33 7.32 0.64
CA ILE A 50 -5.12 6.82 -0.01
C ILE A 50 -5.21 5.30 -0.08
N TYR A 51 -4.84 4.70 -1.22
CA TYR A 51 -4.72 3.25 -1.30
C TYR A 51 -3.48 2.82 -2.08
N THR A 52 -2.95 1.67 -1.72
CA THR A 52 -1.96 0.94 -2.49
C THR A 52 -2.56 -0.39 -2.94
N SER A 53 -2.22 -0.81 -4.15
CA SER A 53 -2.69 -2.09 -4.67
C SER A 53 -1.55 -2.75 -5.43
N TYR A 54 -1.05 -3.86 -4.91
CA TYR A 54 0.09 -4.60 -5.45
C TYR A 54 1.32 -3.70 -5.73
N ALA A 55 1.48 -2.63 -4.95
CA ALA A 55 2.56 -1.64 -5.08
C ALA A 55 3.59 -1.80 -3.96
N ALA A 56 3.17 -1.83 -2.71
CA ALA A 56 4.05 -1.99 -1.56
C ALA A 56 4.76 -3.35 -1.53
N GLN A 57 4.19 -4.36 -2.19
CA GLN A 57 4.80 -5.69 -2.30
C GLN A 57 6.20 -5.68 -2.93
N TYR A 58 6.52 -4.72 -3.80
CA TYR A 58 7.82 -4.64 -4.47
C TYR A 58 8.93 -4.04 -3.59
N ILE A 59 8.64 -3.70 -2.36
CA ILE A 59 9.60 -3.18 -1.39
C ILE A 59 9.84 -4.27 -0.34
N PRO A 60 10.95 -5.01 -0.36
CA PRO A 60 11.19 -6.18 0.48
C PRO A 60 10.99 -5.92 1.97
N LEU A 61 11.50 -4.76 2.44
CA LEU A 61 11.33 -4.30 3.81
C LEU A 61 10.88 -2.84 3.79
N LEU A 62 9.67 -2.60 4.26
CA LEU A 62 9.14 -1.25 4.44
C LEU A 62 9.76 -0.59 5.67
N SER A 63 10.10 0.69 5.51
CA SER A 63 10.50 1.54 6.62
C SER A 63 9.27 2.09 7.36
N GLN A 64 9.42 2.34 8.65
CA GLN A 64 8.40 3.06 9.43
C GLN A 64 8.15 4.47 8.89
N SER A 65 9.15 5.09 8.27
CA SER A 65 9.04 6.41 7.63
C SER A 65 7.97 6.48 6.54
N LEU A 66 7.63 5.36 5.88
CA LEU A 66 6.51 5.32 4.93
C LEU A 66 5.19 5.66 5.63
N ILE A 67 4.91 5.00 6.76
CA ILE A 67 3.65 5.21 7.50
C ILE A 67 3.60 6.63 8.07
N GLU A 68 4.72 7.14 8.54
CA GLU A 68 4.85 8.52 9.02
C GLU A 68 4.61 9.53 7.88
N SER A 69 5.20 9.30 6.71
CA SER A 69 5.02 10.15 5.53
C SER A 69 3.56 10.15 5.04
N LEU A 70 2.90 8.99 5.03
CA LEU A 70 1.49 8.90 4.69
C LEU A 70 0.60 9.58 5.75
N SER A 71 0.98 9.49 7.02
CA SER A 71 0.22 10.14 8.12
C SER A 71 0.30 11.67 8.05
N VAL A 72 1.42 12.23 7.61
CA VAL A 72 1.61 13.70 7.44
C VAL A 72 0.65 14.27 6.38
N LEU A 73 0.18 13.45 5.44
CA LEU A 73 -0.81 13.86 4.43
C LEU A 73 -2.24 13.98 5.01
N GLU A 74 -2.44 13.70 6.28
CA GLU A 74 -3.73 13.76 6.99
C GLU A 74 -4.87 13.03 6.25
N PRO A 75 -4.67 11.78 5.79
CA PRO A 75 -5.70 11.04 5.08
C PRO A 75 -6.90 10.73 5.99
N ALA A 76 -8.09 10.61 5.40
CA ALA A 76 -9.23 10.06 6.12
C ALA A 76 -9.02 8.58 6.47
N ALA A 77 -8.41 7.85 5.55
CA ALA A 77 -7.95 6.48 5.74
C ALA A 77 -6.89 6.12 4.70
N VAL A 78 -6.07 5.13 5.02
CA VAL A 78 -5.15 4.46 4.09
C VAL A 78 -5.55 3.00 3.99
N VAL A 79 -5.65 2.49 2.76
CA VAL A 79 -6.02 1.12 2.44
C VAL A 79 -4.87 0.44 1.72
N HIS A 80 -4.37 -0.64 2.26
CA HIS A 80 -3.42 -1.52 1.58
C HIS A 80 -4.14 -2.76 1.05
N ILE A 81 -4.03 -2.98 -0.26
CA ILE A 81 -4.54 -4.16 -0.97
C ILE A 81 -3.32 -4.91 -1.47
N GLU A 82 -2.68 -5.64 -0.56
CA GLU A 82 -1.33 -6.18 -0.79
C GLU A 82 -1.23 -7.65 -0.35
N PRO A 83 -0.42 -8.46 -1.03
CA PRO A 83 -0.01 -9.75 -0.50
C PRO A 83 0.82 -9.53 0.77
N CYS A 84 0.38 -10.10 1.89
CA CYS A 84 1.07 -9.96 3.17
C CYS A 84 1.70 -11.29 3.59
N TYR A 85 3.02 -11.30 3.71
CA TYR A 85 3.78 -12.48 4.16
C TYR A 85 3.30 -12.99 5.53
N GLU A 86 3.05 -12.07 6.44
CA GLU A 86 2.66 -12.38 7.83
C GLU A 86 1.27 -13.01 7.92
N HIS A 87 0.42 -12.81 6.91
CA HIS A 87 -0.89 -13.46 6.81
C HIS A 87 -0.85 -14.87 6.22
N CYS A 88 0.30 -15.30 5.70
CA CYS A 88 0.42 -16.64 5.15
C CYS A 88 0.55 -17.67 6.26
N GLU A 89 -0.36 -18.64 6.31
CA GLU A 89 -0.36 -19.70 7.31
C GLU A 89 0.88 -20.61 7.17
N GLY A 90 1.72 -20.68 8.18
CA GLY A 90 2.92 -21.52 8.18
C GLY A 90 2.65 -23.03 8.33
N LYS A 91 1.39 -23.45 8.54
CA LYS A 91 1.01 -24.85 8.81
C LYS A 91 0.27 -25.51 7.64
N THR A 92 -0.10 -24.77 6.61
CA THR A 92 -0.78 -25.31 5.42
C THR A 92 0.17 -25.32 4.23
N LEU A 93 -0.01 -26.27 3.31
CA LEU A 93 0.80 -26.34 2.09
C LEU A 93 0.70 -25.04 1.29
N LEU A 94 -0.52 -24.53 1.09
CA LEU A 94 -0.73 -23.27 0.37
C LEU A 94 -0.04 -22.09 1.07
N GLY A 95 -0.12 -22.00 2.38
CA GLY A 95 0.54 -20.94 3.15
C GLY A 95 2.06 -21.01 3.04
N LEU A 96 2.64 -22.21 3.09
CA LEU A 96 4.08 -22.40 2.87
C LEU A 96 4.50 -22.05 1.44
N MET A 97 3.71 -22.41 0.43
CA MET A 97 3.95 -22.05 -0.96
C MET A 97 3.88 -20.53 -1.16
N ARG A 98 2.90 -19.85 -0.56
CA ARG A 98 2.79 -18.37 -0.57
C ARG A 98 4.03 -17.72 0.04
N ARG A 99 4.45 -18.15 1.23
CA ARG A 99 5.66 -17.64 1.87
C ARG A 99 6.88 -17.82 0.98
N ARG A 100 7.05 -19.02 0.43
CA ARG A 100 8.17 -19.29 -0.46
C ARG A 100 8.13 -18.44 -1.73
N TYR A 101 6.94 -18.26 -2.31
CA TYR A 101 6.76 -17.41 -3.50
C TYR A 101 7.15 -15.96 -3.20
N ILE A 102 6.68 -15.39 -2.09
CA ILE A 102 7.03 -14.04 -1.65
C ILE A 102 8.55 -13.90 -1.46
N GLN A 103 9.18 -14.87 -0.78
CA GLN A 103 10.62 -14.84 -0.52
C GLN A 103 11.49 -14.94 -1.78
N VAL A 104 11.16 -15.82 -2.73
CA VAL A 104 12.00 -16.01 -3.94
C VAL A 104 11.86 -14.86 -4.93
N ASN A 105 10.78 -14.08 -4.85
CA ASN A 105 10.58 -12.89 -5.65
C ASN A 105 11.02 -11.61 -4.94
N ASP A 106 11.60 -11.72 -3.75
CA ASP A 106 12.03 -10.59 -2.92
C ASP A 106 10.92 -9.57 -2.66
N TYR A 107 9.71 -10.08 -2.43
CA TYR A 107 8.55 -9.26 -2.12
C TYR A 107 8.48 -8.90 -0.64
N ASN A 108 7.61 -7.95 -0.29
CA ASN A 108 7.45 -7.44 1.05
C ASN A 108 7.15 -8.53 2.09
N THR A 109 7.84 -8.45 3.23
CA THR A 109 7.69 -9.41 4.33
C THR A 109 7.27 -8.78 5.66
N ASN A 110 7.10 -7.44 5.73
CA ASN A 110 6.92 -6.76 7.01
C ASN A 110 5.82 -5.67 7.06
N LEU A 111 4.94 -5.59 6.07
CA LEU A 111 3.89 -4.55 6.05
C LEU A 111 3.03 -4.57 7.32
N VAL A 112 2.54 -5.75 7.70
CA VAL A 112 1.67 -5.91 8.89
C VAL A 112 2.45 -5.59 10.17
N THR A 113 3.70 -6.01 10.24
CA THR A 113 4.60 -5.74 11.38
C THR A 113 4.78 -4.25 11.57
N VAL A 114 5.12 -3.50 10.50
CA VAL A 114 5.32 -2.05 10.56
C VAL A 114 4.04 -1.32 10.99
N LEU A 115 2.89 -1.70 10.45
CA LEU A 115 1.60 -1.11 10.83
C LEU A 115 1.27 -1.37 12.30
N ARG A 116 1.45 -2.60 12.78
CA ARG A 116 1.21 -2.97 14.18
C ARG A 116 2.15 -2.25 15.16
N GLU A 117 3.39 -2.01 14.76
CA GLU A 117 4.32 -1.22 15.57
C GLU A 117 3.88 0.25 15.68
N GLN A 118 3.45 0.86 14.59
CA GLN A 118 2.91 2.23 14.60
C GLN A 118 1.61 2.33 15.41
N CYS A 119 0.76 1.30 15.33
CA CYS A 119 -0.45 1.20 16.16
C CYS A 119 -0.10 1.12 17.66
N LYS A 120 0.88 0.29 18.05
CA LYS A 120 1.37 0.20 19.44
C LYS A 120 1.93 1.51 19.97
N ARG A 121 2.54 2.32 19.10
CA ARG A 121 3.04 3.67 19.44
C ARG A 121 1.94 4.72 19.55
N GLY A 122 0.69 4.37 19.22
CA GLY A 122 -0.44 5.29 19.20
C GLY A 122 -0.40 6.31 18.06
N ALA A 123 0.39 6.07 17.01
CA ALA A 123 0.48 6.94 15.85
C ALA A 123 -0.68 6.72 14.87
N ILE A 124 -1.13 5.47 14.75
CA ILE A 124 -2.24 5.07 13.87
C ILE A 124 -3.20 4.14 14.59
N GLU A 125 -4.39 3.99 14.03
CA GLU A 125 -5.37 2.95 14.38
C GLU A 125 -5.59 2.04 13.17
N ILE A 126 -5.43 0.73 13.36
CA ILE A 126 -5.84 -0.26 12.35
C ILE A 126 -7.34 -0.48 12.53
N VAL A 127 -8.12 -0.06 11.53
CA VAL A 127 -9.59 -0.13 11.54
C VAL A 127 -10.07 -1.48 11.06
N GLU A 128 -9.38 -2.06 10.08
CA GLU A 128 -9.74 -3.34 9.50
C GLU A 128 -8.50 -4.09 9.02
N GLU A 129 -8.50 -5.41 9.20
CA GLU A 129 -7.45 -6.30 8.73
C GLU A 129 -8.10 -7.61 8.25
N ARG A 130 -8.09 -7.84 6.94
CA ARG A 130 -8.64 -9.04 6.29
C ARG A 130 -7.55 -9.80 5.53
N PRO A 131 -7.10 -10.95 6.03
CA PRO A 131 -6.08 -11.75 5.37
C PRO A 131 -6.58 -12.40 4.08
N ALA A 132 -5.80 -12.33 3.00
CA ALA A 132 -5.92 -13.11 1.77
C ALA A 132 -7.34 -13.17 1.17
N VAL A 133 -8.00 -12.01 1.02
CA VAL A 133 -9.42 -11.90 0.66
C VAL A 133 -9.68 -12.17 -0.82
N PHE A 134 -8.77 -11.74 -1.70
CA PHE A 134 -8.95 -11.88 -3.16
C PHE A 134 -7.61 -11.87 -3.92
N GLY A 135 -7.69 -12.18 -5.20
CA GLY A 135 -6.56 -12.22 -6.14
C GLY A 135 -6.71 -13.33 -7.14
N SER A 136 -6.31 -13.10 -8.37
CA SER A 136 -6.32 -14.11 -9.45
C SER A 136 -5.19 -15.14 -9.30
N ASN A 137 -4.09 -14.74 -8.65
CA ASN A 137 -2.98 -15.64 -8.36
C ASN A 137 -3.12 -16.18 -6.92
N PRO A 138 -3.35 -17.50 -6.74
CA PRO A 138 -3.50 -18.09 -5.42
C PRO A 138 -2.26 -17.95 -4.53
N LEU A 139 -1.07 -17.75 -5.12
CA LEU A 139 0.19 -17.55 -4.39
C LEU A 139 0.40 -16.09 -3.97
N LEU A 140 -0.37 -15.14 -4.53
CA LEU A 140 -0.34 -13.71 -4.24
C LEU A 140 -1.72 -13.17 -3.88
N ALA A 141 -2.48 -13.92 -3.08
CA ALA A 141 -3.75 -13.40 -2.60
C ALA A 141 -3.54 -12.14 -1.76
N ALA A 142 -4.23 -11.06 -2.12
CA ALA A 142 -4.15 -9.79 -1.42
C ALA A 142 -4.95 -9.81 -0.12
N SER A 143 -4.36 -9.25 0.90
CA SER A 143 -5.01 -8.85 2.14
C SER A 143 -5.51 -7.41 2.02
N VAL A 144 -6.54 -7.06 2.76
CA VAL A 144 -7.01 -5.68 2.90
C VAL A 144 -6.71 -5.21 4.31
N ILE A 145 -5.95 -4.13 4.41
CA ILE A 145 -5.65 -3.50 5.69
C ILE A 145 -6.04 -2.03 5.60
N VAL A 146 -6.91 -1.60 6.50
CA VAL A 146 -7.37 -0.22 6.61
C VAL A 146 -6.86 0.37 7.90
N TRP A 147 -6.22 1.54 7.81
CA TRP A 147 -5.79 2.28 8.99
C TRP A 147 -6.02 3.78 8.82
N ARG A 148 -6.00 4.51 9.92
CA ARG A 148 -6.06 5.97 9.94
C ARG A 148 -5.05 6.55 10.92
N PRO A 149 -4.50 7.74 10.65
CA PRO A 149 -3.66 8.43 11.62
C PRO A 149 -4.49 8.81 12.86
N LEU A 150 -3.91 8.64 14.03
CA LEU A 150 -4.43 9.24 15.26
C LEU A 150 -3.83 10.64 15.35
N GLY A 151 -4.68 11.68 15.29
CA GLY A 151 -4.23 13.08 15.37
C GLY A 151 -3.26 13.28 16.55
N ARG A 152 -2.20 14.03 16.34
CA ARG A 152 -1.32 14.45 17.45
C ARG A 152 -2.17 15.19 18.46
N ARG A 153 -2.29 14.63 19.67
CA ARG A 153 -2.89 15.33 20.81
C ARG A 153 -1.98 16.45 21.28
#